data_fcdc1ef75622c6c1f277cb378453f4ae
#
_entry.id   fcdc1ef75622c6c1f277cb378453f4ae
#
_cell.length_a   1.000
_cell.length_b   1.000
_cell.length_c   1.000
_cell.angle_alpha   90.00
_cell.angle_beta   90.00
_cell.angle_gamma   90.00
#
_symmetry.space_group_name_H-M   'P 1'
#
loop_
_entity.id
_entity.type
_entity.pdbx_description
1 polymer ?
#
loop_
_entity_poly.entity_id
_entity_poly.type
_entity_poly.pdbx_seq_one_letter_code
_entity_poly.pdbx_strand_id
1 'polypeptide(L)'
;MNEKANLILHPVRMRIMKALVGNRKLTVQEIGQYLADVPQATLYRHLNKLVQGGIIETVAQHQVRGTVEKVYALSSNSGITPKEFMESSSEEKLEVFIQFVNGLINDFGNYVEQENIDLIKDGVSFRQVDLYLNDQEFMEFAKGLGAVFQKYMQNTPGEGRKKRTIATIMIPDAGKGAD
;
A
#
# COMPACT_ATOMS: atom_id res chain seq x y z
N MET A 1 -6.08 20.03 5.54
CA MET A 1 -5.71 18.62 5.20
C MET A 1 -6.96 17.91 4.67
N ASN A 2 -6.89 17.32 3.50
CA ASN A 2 -8.03 16.63 2.88
C ASN A 2 -8.45 15.44 3.77
N GLU A 3 -9.71 15.37 4.20
CA GLU A 3 -10.26 14.28 5.04
C GLU A 3 -9.94 12.90 4.48
N LYS A 4 -9.90 12.79 3.15
CA LYS A 4 -9.58 11.55 2.43
C LYS A 4 -8.10 11.16 2.62
N ALA A 5 -7.16 12.12 2.60
CA ALA A 5 -5.76 11.87 2.87
C ALA A 5 -5.56 11.33 4.29
N ASN A 6 -6.15 11.99 5.29
CA ASN A 6 -6.14 11.53 6.69
C ASN A 6 -6.73 10.12 6.86
N LEU A 7 -7.78 9.84 6.09
CA LEU A 7 -8.41 8.53 6.12
C LEU A 7 -7.48 7.44 5.57
N ILE A 8 -6.79 7.71 4.47
CA ILE A 8 -5.88 6.77 3.81
C ILE A 8 -4.62 6.52 4.64
N LEU A 9 -4.04 7.58 5.20
CA LEU A 9 -2.70 7.57 5.79
C LEU A 9 -2.60 6.92 7.19
N HIS A 10 -3.70 6.48 7.78
CA HIS A 10 -3.67 5.75 9.04
C HIS A 10 -2.97 4.38 8.87
N PRO A 11 -1.99 3.99 9.72
CA PRO A 11 -1.16 2.80 9.51
C PRO A 11 -1.96 1.50 9.26
N VAL A 12 -2.98 1.21 10.07
CA VAL A 12 -3.81 0.01 9.91
C VAL A 12 -4.62 0.08 8.60
N ARG A 13 -5.15 1.26 8.24
CA ARG A 13 -5.94 1.42 7.01
C ARG A 13 -5.07 1.27 5.75
N MET A 14 -3.85 1.80 5.76
CA MET A 14 -2.89 1.57 4.67
C MET A 14 -2.57 0.08 4.49
N ARG A 15 -2.42 -0.67 5.59
CA ARG A 15 -2.18 -2.12 5.54
C ARG A 15 -3.38 -2.88 4.97
N ILE A 16 -4.61 -2.49 5.33
CA ILE A 16 -5.84 -3.04 4.74
C ILE A 16 -5.85 -2.78 3.23
N MET A 17 -5.60 -1.55 2.81
CA MET A 17 -5.55 -1.19 1.40
C MET A 17 -4.46 -1.98 0.65
N LYS A 18 -3.25 -2.11 1.22
CA LYS A 18 -2.17 -2.94 0.66
C LYS A 18 -2.61 -4.40 0.45
N ALA A 19 -3.42 -4.97 1.35
CA ALA A 19 -3.95 -6.32 1.19
C ALA A 19 -4.91 -6.44 -0.01
N LEU A 20 -5.65 -5.39 -0.32
CA LEU A 20 -6.64 -5.33 -1.41
C LEU A 20 -6.05 -4.90 -2.77
N VAL A 21 -4.78 -4.46 -2.82
CA VAL A 21 -4.13 -4.07 -4.08
C VAL A 21 -4.07 -5.24 -5.06
N GLY A 22 -4.17 -4.98 -6.36
CA GLY A 22 -4.14 -5.99 -7.42
C GLY A 22 -5.51 -6.61 -7.72
N ASN A 23 -6.58 -5.82 -7.59
CA ASN A 23 -7.98 -6.22 -7.80
C ASN A 23 -8.43 -7.39 -6.89
N ARG A 24 -7.80 -7.53 -5.72
CA ARG A 24 -8.18 -8.56 -4.75
C ARG A 24 -9.54 -8.23 -4.14
N LYS A 25 -10.32 -9.28 -3.96
CA LYS A 25 -11.61 -9.27 -3.28
C LYS A 25 -11.48 -10.17 -2.06
N LEU A 26 -11.48 -9.60 -0.86
CA LEU A 26 -11.16 -10.32 0.37
C LEU A 26 -12.25 -10.13 1.41
N THR A 27 -12.53 -11.19 2.17
CA THR A 27 -13.33 -11.15 3.40
C THR A 27 -12.53 -10.55 4.56
N VAL A 28 -13.21 -10.23 5.67
CA VAL A 28 -12.51 -9.76 6.89
C VAL A 28 -11.52 -10.81 7.41
N GLN A 29 -11.88 -12.10 7.32
CA GLN A 29 -11.00 -13.19 7.76
C GLN A 29 -9.73 -13.27 6.91
N GLU A 30 -9.88 -13.18 5.58
CA GLU A 30 -8.73 -13.17 4.66
C GLU A 30 -7.86 -11.93 4.86
N ILE A 31 -8.45 -10.75 5.04
CA ILE A 31 -7.70 -9.53 5.39
C ILE A 31 -6.94 -9.73 6.70
N GLY A 32 -7.54 -10.38 7.69
CA GLY A 32 -6.90 -10.72 8.97
C GLY A 32 -5.65 -11.58 8.81
N GLN A 33 -5.56 -12.43 7.79
CA GLN A 33 -4.35 -13.21 7.52
C GLN A 33 -3.15 -12.31 7.12
N TYR A 34 -3.43 -11.17 6.46
CA TYR A 34 -2.39 -10.17 6.14
C TYR A 34 -2.04 -9.26 7.31
N LEU A 35 -2.94 -9.13 8.31
CA LEU A 35 -2.84 -8.25 9.46
C LEU A 35 -3.05 -9.05 10.77
N ALA A 36 -2.32 -10.14 10.94
CA ALA A 36 -2.51 -11.08 12.05
C ALA A 36 -2.29 -10.46 13.46
N ASP A 37 -1.53 -9.37 13.54
CA ASP A 37 -1.27 -8.57 14.74
C ASP A 37 -2.40 -7.60 15.09
N VAL A 38 -3.42 -7.43 14.20
CA VAL A 38 -4.52 -6.48 14.40
C VAL A 38 -5.77 -7.23 14.87
N PRO A 39 -6.33 -6.92 16.06
CA PRO A 39 -7.54 -7.55 16.56
C PRO A 39 -8.71 -7.39 15.58
N GLN A 40 -9.53 -8.43 15.44
CA GLN A 40 -10.64 -8.47 14.48
C GLN A 40 -11.63 -7.30 14.67
N ALA A 41 -11.96 -6.94 15.91
CA ALA A 41 -12.82 -5.79 16.21
C ALA A 41 -12.23 -4.47 15.67
N THR A 42 -10.91 -4.33 15.75
CA THR A 42 -10.19 -3.18 15.20
C THR A 42 -10.23 -3.18 13.68
N LEU A 43 -10.06 -4.34 13.02
CA LEU A 43 -10.23 -4.48 11.57
C LEU A 43 -11.62 -4.03 11.11
N TYR A 44 -12.68 -4.51 11.75
CA TYR A 44 -14.05 -4.10 11.41
C TYR A 44 -14.24 -2.58 11.51
N ARG A 45 -13.72 -1.95 12.57
CA ARG A 45 -13.81 -0.49 12.75
C ARG A 45 -13.11 0.27 11.62
N HIS A 46 -11.92 -0.18 11.21
CA HIS A 46 -11.18 0.46 10.12
C HIS A 46 -11.78 0.19 8.75
N LEU A 47 -12.29 -1.03 8.50
CA LEU A 47 -13.02 -1.36 7.28
C LEU A 47 -14.27 -0.46 7.13
N ASN A 48 -15.07 -0.30 8.19
CA ASN A 48 -16.24 0.58 8.16
C ASN A 48 -15.87 2.03 7.83
N LYS A 49 -14.79 2.56 8.41
CA LYS A 49 -14.29 3.91 8.09
C LYS A 49 -13.87 4.03 6.62
N LEU A 50 -13.17 3.02 6.09
CA LEU A 50 -12.76 3.00 4.68
C LEU A 50 -13.96 2.90 3.72
N VAL A 51 -15.00 2.13 4.07
CA VAL A 51 -16.24 2.06 3.30
C VAL A 51 -16.97 3.39 3.32
N GLN A 52 -17.14 4.01 4.51
CA GLN A 52 -17.77 5.32 4.66
C GLN A 52 -17.05 6.42 3.88
N GLY A 53 -15.73 6.36 3.83
CA GLY A 53 -14.89 7.28 3.05
C GLY A 53 -14.79 6.95 1.56
N GLY A 54 -15.47 5.91 1.07
CA GLY A 54 -15.45 5.51 -0.34
C GLY A 54 -14.11 4.98 -0.84
N ILE A 55 -13.21 4.58 0.08
CA ILE A 55 -11.89 4.04 -0.25
C ILE A 55 -11.98 2.57 -0.63
N ILE A 56 -12.81 1.82 0.06
CA ILE A 56 -13.14 0.44 -0.27
C ILE A 56 -14.65 0.30 -0.43
N GLU A 57 -15.06 -0.73 -1.14
CA GLU A 57 -16.47 -1.05 -1.34
C GLU A 57 -16.76 -2.51 -0.99
N THR A 58 -18.00 -2.79 -0.61
CA THR A 58 -18.47 -4.16 -0.43
C THR A 58 -18.95 -4.68 -1.79
N VAL A 59 -18.21 -5.60 -2.38
CA VAL A 59 -18.48 -6.15 -3.72
C VAL A 59 -19.32 -7.43 -3.71
N ALA A 60 -19.41 -8.11 -2.56
CA ALA A 60 -20.25 -9.29 -2.36
C ALA A 60 -20.59 -9.46 -0.88
N GLN A 61 -21.67 -10.22 -0.63
CA GLN A 61 -22.06 -10.67 0.70
C GLN A 61 -22.45 -12.15 0.63
N HIS A 62 -21.92 -12.93 1.55
CA HIS A 62 -22.21 -14.37 1.64
C HIS A 62 -22.85 -14.68 3.00
N GLN A 63 -23.88 -15.50 2.99
CA GLN A 63 -24.48 -15.96 4.23
C GLN A 63 -23.74 -17.22 4.71
N VAL A 64 -23.02 -17.09 5.82
CA VAL A 64 -22.22 -18.18 6.39
C VAL A 64 -22.70 -18.43 7.81
N ARG A 65 -23.26 -19.61 8.06
CA ARG A 65 -23.72 -20.06 9.39
C ARG A 65 -24.54 -19.03 10.17
N GLY A 66 -25.48 -18.36 9.48
CA GLY A 66 -26.37 -17.36 10.11
C GLY A 66 -25.78 -15.94 10.27
N THR A 67 -24.53 -15.73 9.86
CA THR A 67 -23.90 -14.41 9.79
C THR A 67 -23.65 -13.98 8.35
N VAL A 68 -23.68 -12.68 8.08
CA VAL A 68 -23.36 -12.13 6.75
C VAL A 68 -21.88 -11.80 6.71
N GLU A 69 -21.14 -12.50 5.87
CA GLU A 69 -19.75 -12.20 5.57
C GLU A 69 -19.67 -11.27 4.35
N LYS A 70 -18.99 -10.14 4.51
CA LYS A 70 -18.80 -9.15 3.45
C LYS A 70 -17.46 -9.35 2.78
N VAL A 71 -17.43 -9.22 1.46
CA VAL A 71 -16.23 -9.20 0.62
C VAL A 71 -15.94 -7.76 0.22
N TYR A 72 -14.72 -7.34 0.47
CA TYR A 72 -14.24 -5.97 0.22
C TYR A 72 -13.27 -5.93 -0.95
N ALA A 73 -13.31 -4.84 -1.69
CA ALA A 73 -12.35 -4.50 -2.74
C ALA A 73 -11.98 -3.03 -2.64
N LEU A 74 -10.86 -2.63 -3.25
CA LEU A 74 -10.56 -1.22 -3.44
C LEU A 74 -11.61 -0.62 -4.40
N SER A 75 -12.16 0.52 -4.00
CA SER A 75 -13.01 1.31 -4.90
C SER A 75 -12.18 1.91 -6.03
N SER A 76 -12.79 2.19 -7.18
CA SER A 76 -12.14 2.94 -8.27
C SER A 76 -11.61 4.31 -7.81
N ASN A 77 -12.17 4.87 -6.74
CA ASN A 77 -11.77 6.13 -6.13
C ASN A 77 -10.94 5.93 -4.84
N SER A 78 -10.30 4.77 -4.66
CA SER A 78 -9.61 4.35 -3.43
C SER A 78 -8.36 5.15 -3.09
N GLY A 79 -7.77 5.85 -4.06
CA GLY A 79 -6.57 6.66 -3.85
C GLY A 79 -6.86 8.16 -3.81
N ILE A 80 -5.86 8.95 -3.44
CA ILE A 80 -5.78 10.34 -3.83
C ILE A 80 -5.62 10.32 -5.35
N THR A 81 -6.61 10.85 -6.08
CA THR A 81 -6.50 10.89 -7.54
C THR A 81 -5.32 11.76 -7.95
N PRO A 82 -4.70 11.52 -9.12
CA PRO A 82 -3.66 12.40 -9.63
C PRO A 82 -4.08 13.87 -9.61
N LYS A 83 -5.35 14.15 -9.92
CA LYS A 83 -5.91 15.50 -9.89
C LYS A 83 -5.92 16.09 -8.47
N GLU A 84 -6.47 15.37 -7.49
CA GLU A 84 -6.49 15.81 -6.08
C GLU A 84 -5.07 16.02 -5.55
N PHE A 85 -4.11 15.16 -5.93
CA PHE A 85 -2.70 15.32 -5.54
C PHE A 85 -2.05 16.52 -6.23
N MET A 86 -2.36 16.77 -7.50
CA MET A 86 -1.85 17.95 -8.22
C MET A 86 -2.37 19.27 -7.62
N GLU A 87 -3.63 19.29 -7.18
CA GLU A 87 -4.29 20.47 -6.60
C GLU A 87 -3.90 20.71 -5.12
N SER A 88 -3.27 19.74 -4.44
CA SER A 88 -2.83 19.92 -3.05
C SER A 88 -1.61 20.84 -2.95
N SER A 89 -1.44 21.48 -1.78
CA SER A 89 -0.30 22.34 -1.51
C SER A 89 1.03 21.56 -1.47
N SER A 90 2.15 22.27 -1.54
CA SER A 90 3.48 21.65 -1.42
C SER A 90 3.66 20.99 -0.06
N GLU A 91 3.14 21.61 1.00
CA GLU A 91 3.16 21.08 2.36
C GLU A 91 2.36 19.79 2.46
N GLU A 92 1.16 19.74 1.89
CA GLU A 92 0.33 18.52 1.86
C GLU A 92 0.99 17.38 1.08
N LYS A 93 1.63 17.69 -0.07
CA LYS A 93 2.40 16.72 -0.84
C LYS A 93 3.55 16.13 -0.03
N LEU A 94 4.29 17.00 0.67
CA LEU A 94 5.40 16.59 1.54
C LEU A 94 4.89 15.74 2.73
N GLU A 95 3.77 16.12 3.34
CA GLU A 95 3.17 15.34 4.43
C GLU A 95 2.79 13.92 4.01
N VAL A 96 2.19 13.75 2.82
CA VAL A 96 1.88 12.44 2.24
C VAL A 96 3.15 11.60 2.08
N PHE A 97 4.22 12.21 1.58
CA PHE A 97 5.51 11.56 1.41
C PHE A 97 6.13 11.15 2.75
N ILE A 98 6.16 12.06 3.74
CA ILE A 98 6.67 11.78 5.09
C ILE A 98 5.91 10.60 5.72
N GLN A 99 4.59 10.55 5.60
CA GLN A 99 3.80 9.45 6.16
C GLN A 99 4.06 8.12 5.44
N PHE A 100 4.29 8.14 4.12
CA PHE A 100 4.71 6.97 3.37
C PHE A 100 6.06 6.44 3.89
N VAL A 101 7.05 7.31 4.06
CA VAL A 101 8.38 6.96 4.58
C VAL A 101 8.31 6.46 6.02
N ASN A 102 7.52 7.13 6.88
CA ASN A 102 7.29 6.66 8.26
C ASN A 102 6.72 5.24 8.31
N GLY A 103 5.86 4.88 7.36
CA GLY A 103 5.38 3.51 7.22
C GLY A 103 6.49 2.50 6.94
N LEU A 104 7.46 2.88 6.10
CA LEU A 104 8.63 2.03 5.82
C LEU A 104 9.58 1.93 7.01
N ILE A 105 9.79 3.04 7.73
CA ILE A 105 10.60 3.07 8.96
C ILE A 105 9.99 2.11 9.99
N ASN A 106 8.67 2.15 10.20
CA ASN A 106 7.99 1.24 11.13
C ASN A 106 8.08 -0.23 10.65
N ASP A 107 7.87 -0.51 9.36
CA ASP A 107 7.99 -1.86 8.82
C ASP A 107 9.42 -2.41 9.02
N PHE A 108 10.44 -1.57 8.82
CA PHE A 108 11.84 -1.96 9.03
C PHE A 108 12.19 -2.06 10.52
N GLY A 109 11.72 -1.14 11.36
CA GLY A 109 11.88 -1.18 12.82
C GLY A 109 11.36 -2.50 13.39
N ASN A 110 10.13 -2.87 13.04
CA ASN A 110 9.54 -4.14 13.46
C ASN A 110 10.32 -5.38 12.96
N TYR A 111 11.01 -5.26 11.82
CA TYR A 111 11.85 -6.33 11.31
C TYR A 111 13.13 -6.49 12.16
N VAL A 112 13.83 -5.39 12.45
CA VAL A 112 15.11 -5.46 13.19
C VAL A 112 14.95 -5.75 14.68
N GLU A 113 13.76 -5.60 15.23
CA GLU A 113 13.43 -5.99 16.60
C GLU A 113 13.17 -7.51 16.76
N GLN A 114 13.09 -8.26 15.65
CA GLN A 114 12.89 -9.70 15.72
C GLN A 114 14.18 -10.41 16.16
N GLU A 115 14.01 -11.49 16.92
CA GLU A 115 15.12 -12.40 17.21
C GLU A 115 15.53 -13.18 15.94
N ASN A 116 16.82 -13.42 15.77
CA ASN A 116 17.39 -14.25 14.69
C ASN A 116 17.16 -13.72 13.26
N ILE A 117 17.31 -12.41 13.06
CA ILE A 117 17.32 -11.82 11.72
C ILE A 117 18.60 -12.17 10.96
N ASP A 118 18.47 -12.39 9.65
CA ASP A 118 19.60 -12.54 8.72
C ASP A 118 19.35 -11.63 7.51
N LEU A 119 19.95 -10.44 7.53
CA LEU A 119 19.75 -9.40 6.52
C LEU A 119 20.04 -9.90 5.09
N ILE A 120 21.06 -10.73 4.93
CA ILE A 120 21.45 -11.26 3.62
C ILE A 120 20.46 -12.31 3.14
N LYS A 121 20.17 -13.29 3.99
CA LYS A 121 19.27 -14.40 3.68
C LYS A 121 17.82 -13.92 3.51
N ASP A 122 17.43 -12.92 4.29
CA ASP A 122 16.11 -12.28 4.17
C ASP A 122 16.04 -11.30 2.99
N GLY A 123 17.16 -10.99 2.36
CA GLY A 123 17.23 -10.15 1.16
C GLY A 123 16.96 -8.68 1.44
N VAL A 124 17.35 -8.19 2.62
CA VAL A 124 17.22 -6.76 2.94
C VAL A 124 18.17 -5.97 2.07
N SER A 125 17.67 -4.95 1.41
CA SER A 125 18.50 -4.06 0.59
C SER A 125 17.91 -2.65 0.53
N PHE A 126 18.80 -1.67 0.52
CA PHE A 126 18.49 -0.28 0.22
C PHE A 126 19.20 0.09 -1.07
N ARG A 127 18.46 0.57 -2.05
CA ARG A 127 19.04 0.93 -3.35
C ARG A 127 18.50 2.28 -3.79
N GLN A 128 19.41 3.17 -4.11
CA GLN A 128 19.14 4.42 -4.80
C GLN A 128 20.04 4.49 -6.03
N VAL A 129 19.51 4.95 -7.14
CA VAL A 129 20.24 5.14 -8.40
C VAL A 129 19.65 6.32 -9.14
N ASP A 130 20.50 7.15 -9.72
CA ASP A 130 20.10 8.25 -10.58
C ASP A 130 20.15 7.77 -12.03
N LEU A 131 19.04 7.88 -12.73
CA LEU A 131 18.89 7.47 -14.11
C LEU A 131 18.55 8.70 -14.96
N TYR A 132 19.25 8.87 -16.08
CA TYR A 132 18.96 9.88 -17.10
C TYR A 132 18.08 9.25 -18.17
N LEU A 133 16.79 9.57 -18.15
CA LEU A 133 15.78 8.96 -19.02
C LEU A 133 15.00 10.06 -19.75
N ASN A 134 14.81 9.92 -21.05
CA ASN A 134 13.78 10.69 -21.73
C ASN A 134 12.38 10.16 -21.42
N ASP A 135 11.33 10.86 -21.82
CA ASP A 135 9.94 10.51 -21.49
C ASP A 135 9.56 9.11 -21.96
N GLN A 136 10.02 8.68 -23.13
CA GLN A 136 9.74 7.35 -23.66
C GLN A 136 10.44 6.26 -22.83
N GLU A 137 11.72 6.44 -22.56
CA GLU A 137 12.52 5.53 -21.71
C GLU A 137 11.93 5.43 -20.29
N PHE A 138 11.49 6.57 -19.73
CA PHE A 138 10.83 6.57 -18.44
C PHE A 138 9.51 5.78 -18.45
N MET A 139 8.69 5.95 -19.49
CA MET A 139 7.44 5.18 -19.64
C MET A 139 7.69 3.68 -19.79
N GLU A 140 8.71 3.29 -20.55
CA GLU A 140 9.11 1.89 -20.71
C GLU A 140 9.61 1.29 -19.39
N PHE A 141 10.45 2.03 -18.66
CA PHE A 141 10.94 1.64 -17.34
C PHE A 141 9.80 1.45 -16.35
N ALA A 142 8.88 2.43 -16.23
CA ALA A 142 7.74 2.37 -15.34
C ALA A 142 6.80 1.21 -15.65
N LYS A 143 6.55 0.95 -16.96
CA LYS A 143 5.75 -0.18 -17.43
C LYS A 143 6.41 -1.52 -17.09
N GLY A 144 7.72 -1.64 -17.30
CA GLY A 144 8.49 -2.84 -16.96
C GLY A 144 8.42 -3.16 -15.48
N LEU A 145 8.64 -2.14 -14.64
CA LEU A 145 8.52 -2.28 -13.18
C LEU A 145 7.11 -2.67 -12.74
N GLY A 146 6.09 -2.04 -13.32
CA GLY A 146 4.68 -2.38 -13.08
C GLY A 146 4.36 -3.84 -13.42
N ALA A 147 4.88 -4.35 -14.54
CA ALA A 147 4.69 -5.74 -14.95
C ALA A 147 5.32 -6.73 -13.96
N VAL A 148 6.51 -6.41 -13.42
CA VAL A 148 7.16 -7.22 -12.36
C VAL A 148 6.28 -7.26 -11.12
N PHE A 149 5.77 -6.13 -10.64
CA PHE A 149 4.85 -6.10 -9.50
C PHE A 149 3.60 -6.93 -9.77
N GLN A 150 2.94 -6.71 -10.90
CA GLN A 150 1.70 -7.42 -11.24
C GLN A 150 1.86 -8.95 -11.22
N LYS A 151 2.99 -9.46 -11.70
CA LYS A 151 3.28 -10.89 -11.69
C LYS A 151 3.20 -11.50 -10.29
N TYR A 152 3.69 -10.80 -9.26
CA TYR A 152 3.78 -11.32 -7.90
C TYR A 152 2.67 -10.84 -6.95
N MET A 153 1.96 -9.76 -7.30
CA MET A 153 0.87 -9.22 -6.48
C MET A 153 -0.30 -10.19 -6.30
N GLN A 154 -0.47 -11.17 -7.20
CA GLN A 154 -1.50 -12.19 -7.09
C GLN A 154 -1.17 -13.29 -6.07
N ASN A 155 0.07 -13.35 -5.59
CA ASN A 155 0.44 -14.32 -4.58
C ASN A 155 -0.24 -14.01 -3.25
N THR A 156 -0.83 -15.06 -2.64
CA THR A 156 -1.45 -15.00 -1.32
C THR A 156 -0.53 -15.57 -0.25
N PRO A 157 -0.75 -15.29 1.05
CA PRO A 157 -0.07 -15.99 2.12
C PRO A 157 -0.22 -17.51 1.97
N GLY A 158 0.86 -18.26 2.25
CA GLY A 158 0.87 -19.70 2.10
C GLY A 158 2.20 -20.31 2.53
N GLU A 159 2.28 -21.65 2.52
CA GLU A 159 3.48 -22.38 2.91
C GLU A 159 4.69 -21.95 2.06
N GLY A 160 5.83 -21.75 2.71
CA GLY A 160 7.08 -21.30 2.07
C GLY A 160 7.10 -19.85 1.59
N ARG A 161 6.01 -19.09 1.75
CA ARG A 161 5.93 -17.68 1.36
C ARG A 161 6.12 -16.77 2.55
N LYS A 162 7.13 -15.91 2.50
CA LYS A 162 7.35 -14.84 3.47
C LYS A 162 6.82 -13.51 2.91
N LYS A 163 6.17 -12.71 3.75
CA LYS A 163 5.82 -11.32 3.41
C LYS A 163 7.10 -10.52 3.22
N ARG A 164 7.18 -9.78 2.11
CA ARG A 164 8.25 -8.83 1.83
C ARG A 164 7.65 -7.49 1.43
N THR A 165 8.04 -6.42 2.08
CA THR A 165 7.66 -5.06 1.66
C THR A 165 8.67 -4.57 0.64
N ILE A 166 8.19 -4.22 -0.55
CA ILE A 166 8.99 -3.62 -1.62
C ILE A 166 8.39 -2.25 -1.89
N ALA A 167 9.18 -1.21 -1.73
CA ALA A 167 8.78 0.16 -2.00
C ALA A 167 9.59 0.74 -3.16
N THR A 168 8.94 1.52 -3.99
CA THR A 168 9.59 2.26 -5.07
C THR A 168 9.23 3.73 -4.94
N ILE A 169 10.21 4.60 -4.98
CA ILE A 169 10.07 6.04 -4.98
C ILE A 169 10.73 6.55 -6.26
N MET A 170 9.99 7.30 -7.06
CA MET A 170 10.49 7.97 -8.25
C MET A 170 10.32 9.47 -8.04
N ILE A 171 11.42 10.20 -8.04
CA ILE A 171 11.44 11.64 -7.81
C ILE A 171 12.20 12.25 -9.00
N PRO A 172 11.55 13.10 -9.81
CA PRO A 172 12.26 13.84 -10.84
C PRO A 172 13.21 14.83 -10.18
N ASP A 173 14.34 15.08 -10.84
CA ASP A 173 15.22 16.16 -10.40
C ASP A 173 14.45 17.49 -10.43
N ALA A 174 14.61 18.28 -9.36
CA ALA A 174 13.95 19.58 -9.23
C ALA A 174 14.44 20.61 -10.25
N GLY A 175 15.42 20.21 -11.11
CA GLY A 175 15.95 21.04 -12.18
C GLY A 175 16.29 22.45 -11.69
N LYS A 176 17.46 22.68 -11.17
CA LYS A 176 18.03 24.02 -11.31
C LYS A 176 18.25 24.16 -12.79
N GLY A 177 17.39 24.97 -13.46
CA GLY A 177 17.36 25.09 -14.90
C GLY A 177 18.75 25.01 -15.51
N ALA A 178 18.88 24.13 -16.49
CA ALA A 178 19.94 24.27 -17.46
C ALA A 178 19.62 25.56 -18.26
N ASP A 179 20.18 26.67 -17.80
CA ASP A 179 20.36 27.87 -18.61
C ASP A 179 21.40 27.61 -19.69
#